data_1661d54f02a66837a6c44c26736d8d06
#
_entry.id   1661d54f02a66837a6c44c26736d8d06
#
_cell.length_a   1.000
_cell.length_b   1.000
_cell.length_c   1.000
_cell.angle_alpha   90.00
_cell.angle_beta   90.00
_cell.angle_gamma   90.00
#
_symmetry.space_group_name_H-M   'P 1'
#
loop_
_entity.id
_entity.type
_entity.pdbx_description
1 polymer ?
#
loop_
_entity_poly.entity_id
_entity_poly.type
_entity_poly.pdbx_seq_one_letter_code
_entity_poly.pdbx_strand_id
1 'polypeptide(L)'
;FKGFYQEANDTSETHEWVRSLKECNGKLGLYGFSYQGLTQLTGNDLTKPPDCLSPAMTGLDIKDHWCSDGGAFWWNNNITWGLQIAALKMKRLKNKEGWIAIRLALENQTHLYSGLELIQKFDPDNFIIKWMDIIDEEKDFEKIKFVDSWLKKPMLILGGIWDPHLCGALDLYKKSKNIGGDPEIIISNSSHLNWWKDSQT
;
A
#
# COMPACT_ATOMS: atom_id res chain seq x y z
N PHE A 1 -13.84 -0.05 3.55
CA PHE A 1 -12.43 -0.44 3.51
C PHE A 1 -11.72 0.10 4.73
N LYS A 2 -11.18 -0.80 5.55
CA LYS A 2 -10.39 -0.48 6.75
C LYS A 2 -8.92 -0.85 6.50
N GLY A 3 -8.41 -0.43 5.37
CA GLY A 3 -7.06 -0.75 4.95
C GLY A 3 -6.00 -0.41 5.99
N PHE A 4 -4.89 -1.09 5.91
CA PHE A 4 -3.71 -1.02 6.79
C PHE A 4 -3.91 -1.61 8.20
N TYR A 5 -5.04 -1.37 8.86
CA TYR A 5 -5.24 -1.74 10.27
C TYR A 5 -5.56 -3.22 10.50
N GLN A 6 -6.07 -3.92 9.48
CA GLN A 6 -6.43 -5.33 9.57
C GLN A 6 -5.35 -6.23 8.98
N GLU A 7 -4.44 -5.69 8.19
CA GLU A 7 -3.49 -6.45 7.37
C GLU A 7 -2.59 -7.39 8.17
N ALA A 8 -2.18 -7.00 9.37
CA ALA A 8 -1.31 -7.84 10.20
C ALA A 8 -2.01 -9.16 10.60
N ASN A 9 -3.29 -9.12 10.91
CA ASN A 9 -4.08 -10.31 11.25
C ASN A 9 -4.35 -11.15 10.01
N ASP A 10 -4.82 -10.51 8.93
CA ASP A 10 -5.15 -11.20 7.67
C ASP A 10 -3.89 -11.88 7.07
N THR A 11 -2.73 -11.22 7.16
CA THR A 11 -1.45 -11.80 6.75
C THR A 11 -1.10 -13.03 7.59
N SER A 12 -1.27 -12.94 8.90
CA SER A 12 -0.96 -14.05 9.81
C SER A 12 -1.83 -15.28 9.52
N GLU A 13 -3.13 -15.07 9.40
CA GLU A 13 -4.08 -16.15 9.05
C GLU A 13 -3.80 -16.72 7.66
N THR A 14 -3.45 -15.87 6.68
CA THR A 14 -3.10 -16.29 5.33
C THR A 14 -1.84 -17.16 5.33
N HIS A 15 -0.80 -16.78 6.08
CA HIS A 15 0.43 -17.56 6.18
C HIS A 15 0.21 -18.95 6.80
N GLU A 16 -0.61 -19.03 7.84
CA GLU A 16 -1.00 -20.30 8.48
C GLU A 16 -1.80 -21.15 7.51
N TRP A 17 -2.79 -20.57 6.84
CA TRP A 17 -3.59 -21.27 5.85
C TRP A 17 -2.74 -21.83 4.71
N VAL A 18 -1.86 -21.02 4.08
CA VAL A 18 -0.99 -21.49 2.99
C VAL A 18 -0.11 -22.64 3.46
N ARG A 19 0.47 -22.56 4.67
CA ARG A 19 1.33 -23.63 5.21
C ARG A 19 0.56 -24.88 5.56
N SER A 20 -0.75 -24.81 5.78
CA SER A 20 -1.61 -25.98 6.03
C SER A 20 -2.00 -26.72 4.76
N LEU A 21 -1.79 -26.12 3.58
CA LEU A 21 -2.12 -26.77 2.31
C LEU A 21 -1.23 -28.00 2.08
N LYS A 22 -1.82 -29.05 1.56
CA LYS A 22 -1.13 -30.31 1.26
C LYS A 22 0.03 -30.14 0.27
N GLU A 23 -0.12 -29.18 -0.64
CA GLU A 23 0.83 -28.85 -1.69
C GLU A 23 2.00 -28.00 -1.18
N CYS A 24 1.88 -27.42 0.01
CA CYS A 24 2.91 -26.56 0.59
C CYS A 24 4.06 -27.42 1.16
N ASN A 25 5.28 -27.16 0.72
CA ASN A 25 6.48 -27.80 1.24
C ASN A 25 7.00 -27.16 2.55
N GLY A 26 6.21 -26.28 3.18
CA GLY A 26 6.56 -25.57 4.41
C GLY A 26 7.34 -24.26 4.17
N LYS A 27 7.75 -23.97 2.94
CA LYS A 27 8.39 -22.71 2.55
C LYS A 27 7.34 -21.71 2.06
N LEU A 28 7.53 -20.43 2.40
CA LEU A 28 6.64 -19.34 2.03
C LEU A 28 7.45 -18.16 1.51
N GLY A 29 7.31 -17.87 0.23
CA GLY A 29 7.80 -16.66 -0.40
C GLY A 29 6.64 -15.71 -0.67
N LEU A 30 6.87 -14.42 -0.44
CA LEU A 30 5.88 -13.38 -0.69
C LEU A 30 6.35 -12.47 -1.82
N TYR A 31 5.43 -12.06 -2.66
CA TYR A 31 5.65 -11.02 -3.65
C TYR A 31 4.40 -10.18 -3.83
N GLY A 32 4.55 -8.94 -4.26
CA GLY A 32 3.42 -8.07 -4.52
C GLY A 32 3.83 -6.64 -4.79
N PHE A 33 2.94 -5.94 -5.44
CA PHE A 33 3.10 -4.59 -5.93
C PHE A 33 2.23 -3.62 -5.14
N SER A 34 2.73 -2.41 -4.83
CA SER A 34 1.96 -1.36 -4.17
C SER A 34 1.41 -1.84 -2.81
N TYR A 35 0.11 -1.83 -2.63
CA TYR A 35 -0.53 -2.28 -1.40
C TYR A 35 -0.20 -3.74 -1.06
N GLN A 36 -0.15 -4.64 -2.04
CA GLN A 36 0.29 -6.02 -1.83
C GLN A 36 1.80 -6.11 -1.52
N GLY A 37 2.58 -5.09 -1.88
CA GLY A 37 3.95 -4.94 -1.42
C GLY A 37 4.02 -4.62 0.07
N LEU A 38 3.14 -3.73 0.55
CA LEU A 38 3.04 -3.37 1.95
C LEU A 38 2.56 -4.55 2.81
N THR A 39 1.53 -5.29 2.36
CA THR A 39 0.99 -6.40 3.15
C THR A 39 2.01 -7.50 3.43
N GLN A 40 3.04 -7.68 2.59
CA GLN A 40 4.15 -8.60 2.85
C GLN A 40 4.97 -8.23 4.10
N LEU A 41 4.94 -6.97 4.50
CA LEU A 41 5.76 -6.40 5.57
C LEU A 41 4.99 -6.32 6.89
N THR A 42 3.67 -6.61 6.85
CA THR A 42 2.79 -6.57 8.01
C THR A 42 2.56 -7.98 8.56
N GLY A 43 2.44 -8.08 9.86
CA GLY A 43 2.16 -9.33 10.57
C GLY A 43 2.14 -9.07 12.06
N ASN A 44 1.92 -10.09 12.84
CA ASN A 44 2.06 -10.00 14.29
C ASN A 44 3.30 -10.80 14.76
N ASP A 45 3.76 -10.51 15.97
CA ASP A 45 5.00 -11.07 16.52
C ASP A 45 4.99 -12.60 16.66
N LEU A 46 3.82 -13.21 16.69
CA LEU A 46 3.62 -14.67 16.80
C LEU A 46 3.60 -15.37 15.44
N THR A 47 3.47 -14.61 14.36
CA THR A 47 3.38 -15.19 13.01
C THR A 47 4.73 -15.75 12.59
N LYS A 48 4.74 -17.01 12.15
CA LYS A 48 5.95 -17.58 11.55
C LYS A 48 6.34 -16.77 10.32
N PRO A 49 7.58 -16.19 10.29
CA PRO A 49 8.00 -15.31 9.22
C PRO A 49 8.01 -16.03 7.86
N PRO A 50 7.88 -15.27 6.75
CA PRO A 50 8.13 -15.80 5.41
C PRO A 50 9.60 -16.20 5.25
N ASP A 51 9.90 -17.04 4.27
CA ASP A 51 11.27 -17.43 3.94
C ASP A 51 11.98 -16.37 3.08
N CYS A 52 11.25 -15.68 2.21
CA CYS A 52 11.74 -14.55 1.42
C CYS A 52 10.60 -13.60 1.04
N LEU A 53 10.96 -12.36 0.65
CA LEU A 53 10.01 -11.31 0.26
C LEU A 53 10.45 -10.64 -1.04
N SER A 54 9.47 -10.17 -1.82
CA SER A 54 9.72 -9.32 -2.99
C SER A 54 8.69 -8.18 -3.07
N PRO A 55 8.80 -7.17 -2.19
CA PRO A 55 7.94 -5.99 -2.23
C PRO A 55 8.32 -5.08 -3.39
N ALA A 56 7.33 -4.65 -4.16
CA ALA A 56 7.50 -3.74 -5.28
C ALA A 56 6.74 -2.43 -5.06
N MET A 57 7.40 -1.29 -5.31
CA MET A 57 6.81 0.06 -5.29
C MET A 57 5.93 0.31 -4.07
N THR A 58 6.51 0.22 -2.89
CA THR A 58 5.85 0.34 -1.60
C THR A 58 6.79 0.95 -0.55
N GLY A 59 6.30 1.18 0.65
CA GLY A 59 7.09 1.71 1.75
C GLY A 59 6.51 1.34 3.10
N LEU A 60 7.33 1.47 4.15
CA LEU A 60 7.01 1.09 5.53
C LEU A 60 6.24 2.15 6.30
N ASP A 61 6.42 3.41 5.98
CA ASP A 61 5.80 4.50 6.71
C ASP A 61 4.51 4.93 6.02
N ILE A 62 3.38 4.78 6.72
CA ILE A 62 2.09 5.13 6.11
C ILE A 62 1.94 6.64 5.98
N LYS A 63 2.43 7.40 6.94
CA LYS A 63 2.36 8.86 6.89
C LYS A 63 3.23 9.39 5.76
N ASP A 64 4.51 9.03 5.74
CA ASP A 64 5.49 9.64 4.85
C ASP A 64 5.65 8.92 3.50
N HIS A 65 5.20 7.66 3.39
CA HIS A 65 5.33 6.89 2.14
C HIS A 65 4.00 6.63 1.42
N TRP A 66 2.85 6.99 2.06
CA TRP A 66 1.52 6.74 1.50
C TRP A 66 0.59 7.95 1.58
N CYS A 67 0.66 8.71 2.67
CA CYS A 67 -0.24 9.80 2.94
C CYS A 67 0.33 11.16 2.48
N SER A 68 1.61 11.37 2.72
CA SER A 68 2.28 12.66 2.49
C SER A 68 3.70 12.50 1.97
N ASP A 69 4.30 13.61 1.59
CA ASP A 69 5.73 13.74 1.32
C ASP A 69 6.23 15.03 1.99
N GLY A 70 7.19 14.89 2.89
CA GLY A 70 7.67 16.02 3.69
C GLY A 70 6.58 16.74 4.49
N GLY A 71 5.53 16.02 4.91
CA GLY A 71 4.36 16.56 5.62
C GLY A 71 3.27 17.14 4.72
N ALA A 72 3.49 17.25 3.40
CA ALA A 72 2.49 17.71 2.46
C ALA A 72 1.62 16.53 1.98
N PHE A 73 0.32 16.60 2.25
CA PHE A 73 -0.63 15.56 1.83
C PHE A 73 -0.61 15.34 0.31
N TRP A 74 -0.52 14.11 -0.14
CA TRP A 74 -0.52 13.75 -1.56
C TRP A 74 -1.91 13.88 -2.18
N TRP A 75 -2.36 15.10 -2.37
CA TRP A 75 -3.73 15.41 -2.77
C TRP A 75 -4.20 14.61 -3.98
N ASN A 76 -3.49 14.73 -5.11
CA ASN A 76 -3.91 14.04 -6.33
C ASN A 76 -3.95 12.53 -6.17
N ASN A 77 -2.87 11.95 -5.64
CA ASN A 77 -2.74 10.51 -5.48
C ASN A 77 -3.84 9.95 -4.55
N ASN A 78 -4.01 10.58 -3.41
CA ASN A 78 -4.90 10.08 -2.37
C ASN A 78 -6.38 10.32 -2.71
N ILE A 79 -6.74 11.49 -3.25
CA ILE A 79 -8.12 11.75 -3.70
C ILE A 79 -8.50 10.79 -4.83
N THR A 80 -7.61 10.56 -5.80
CA THR A 80 -7.86 9.62 -6.88
C THR A 80 -8.06 8.19 -6.35
N TRP A 81 -7.24 7.75 -5.41
CA TRP A 81 -7.38 6.44 -4.79
C TRP A 81 -8.65 6.33 -3.95
N GLY A 82 -8.96 7.35 -3.13
CA GLY A 82 -10.21 7.43 -2.38
C GLY A 82 -11.45 7.32 -3.27
N LEU A 83 -11.44 8.02 -4.42
CA LEU A 83 -12.52 7.94 -5.41
C LEU A 83 -12.63 6.55 -6.05
N GLN A 84 -11.52 5.87 -6.33
CA GLN A 84 -11.55 4.50 -6.85
C GLN A 84 -12.22 3.54 -5.85
N ILE A 85 -11.88 3.65 -4.56
CA ILE A 85 -12.50 2.84 -3.51
C ILE A 85 -13.98 3.18 -3.36
N ALA A 86 -14.35 4.47 -3.37
CA ALA A 86 -15.73 4.91 -3.34
C ALA A 86 -16.52 4.39 -4.56
N ALA A 87 -15.94 4.44 -5.76
CA ALA A 87 -16.57 3.91 -6.97
C ALA A 87 -16.85 2.40 -6.86
N LEU A 88 -15.89 1.63 -6.35
CA LEU A 88 -16.08 0.20 -6.10
C LEU A 88 -17.21 -0.06 -5.09
N LYS A 89 -17.29 0.74 -4.02
CA LYS A 89 -18.38 0.69 -3.05
C LYS A 89 -19.72 1.00 -3.70
N MET A 90 -19.80 2.05 -4.50
CA MET A 90 -21.04 2.41 -5.24
C MET A 90 -21.48 1.29 -6.19
N LYS A 91 -20.54 0.66 -6.88
CA LYS A 91 -20.82 -0.48 -7.74
C LYS A 91 -21.41 -1.68 -6.95
N ARG A 92 -20.82 -2.02 -5.81
CA ARG A 92 -21.30 -3.09 -4.93
C ARG A 92 -22.69 -2.81 -4.37
N LEU A 93 -22.96 -1.55 -4.01
CA LEU A 93 -24.26 -1.10 -3.51
C LEU A 93 -25.29 -0.87 -4.62
N LYS A 94 -24.93 -1.05 -5.89
CA LYS A 94 -25.75 -0.74 -7.07
C LYS A 94 -26.23 0.71 -7.11
N ASN A 95 -25.48 1.63 -6.49
CA ASN A 95 -25.73 3.07 -6.53
C ASN A 95 -25.20 3.66 -7.84
N LYS A 96 -26.09 3.75 -8.84
CA LYS A 96 -25.74 4.26 -10.17
C LYS A 96 -25.38 5.75 -10.15
N GLU A 97 -26.06 6.56 -9.33
CA GLU A 97 -25.76 8.00 -9.22
C GLU A 97 -24.31 8.22 -8.79
N GLY A 98 -23.93 7.63 -7.66
CA GLY A 98 -22.57 7.77 -7.13
C GLY A 98 -21.50 7.23 -8.09
N TRP A 99 -21.76 6.07 -8.70
CA TRP A 99 -20.86 5.50 -9.70
C TRP A 99 -20.61 6.45 -10.88
N ILE A 100 -21.71 7.01 -11.46
CA ILE A 100 -21.60 7.92 -12.61
C ILE A 100 -20.91 9.22 -12.21
N ALA A 101 -21.28 9.82 -11.08
CA ALA A 101 -20.70 11.08 -10.62
C ALA A 101 -19.17 10.96 -10.42
N ILE A 102 -18.73 9.90 -9.76
CA ILE A 102 -17.29 9.67 -9.52
C ILE A 102 -16.56 9.41 -10.85
N ARG A 103 -17.12 8.58 -11.72
CA ARG A 103 -16.52 8.28 -13.02
C ARG A 103 -16.35 9.54 -13.87
N LEU A 104 -17.39 10.37 -13.97
CA LEU A 104 -17.32 11.62 -14.72
C LEU A 104 -16.30 12.60 -14.14
N ALA A 105 -16.18 12.69 -12.83
CA ALA A 105 -15.16 13.52 -12.19
C ALA A 105 -13.74 13.07 -12.54
N LEU A 106 -13.49 11.78 -12.59
CA LEU A 106 -12.20 11.23 -13.00
C LEU A 106 -11.93 11.43 -14.50
N GLU A 107 -12.90 11.13 -15.36
CA GLU A 107 -12.80 11.28 -16.82
C GLU A 107 -12.56 12.75 -17.24
N ASN A 108 -13.25 13.68 -16.60
CA ASN A 108 -13.14 15.11 -16.88
C ASN A 108 -12.04 15.81 -16.08
N GLN A 109 -11.28 15.08 -15.26
CA GLN A 109 -10.23 15.61 -14.40
C GLN A 109 -10.70 16.67 -13.38
N THR A 110 -11.99 16.72 -13.08
CA THR A 110 -12.56 17.64 -12.07
C THR A 110 -12.40 17.12 -10.64
N HIS A 111 -11.95 15.89 -10.47
CA HIS A 111 -11.75 15.24 -9.18
C HIS A 111 -10.76 15.97 -8.26
N LEU A 112 -9.83 16.76 -8.82
CA LEU A 112 -8.89 17.56 -8.01
C LEU A 112 -9.60 18.67 -7.22
N TYR A 113 -10.77 19.11 -7.67
CA TYR A 113 -11.57 20.16 -7.04
C TYR A 113 -12.79 19.60 -6.30
N SER A 114 -13.49 18.64 -6.90
CA SER A 114 -14.74 18.08 -6.37
C SER A 114 -14.58 16.71 -5.71
N GLY A 115 -13.39 16.12 -5.76
CA GLY A 115 -13.19 14.74 -5.36
C GLY A 115 -13.47 14.49 -3.89
N LEU A 116 -13.04 15.40 -3.01
CA LEU A 116 -13.30 15.29 -1.58
C LEU A 116 -14.80 15.35 -1.27
N GLU A 117 -15.54 16.27 -1.89
CA GLU A 117 -16.99 16.38 -1.71
C GLU A 117 -17.71 15.12 -2.19
N LEU A 118 -17.27 14.53 -3.31
CA LEU A 118 -17.82 13.28 -3.82
C LEU A 118 -17.55 12.11 -2.87
N ILE A 119 -16.34 12.04 -2.29
CA ILE A 119 -16.00 11.03 -1.29
C ILE A 119 -16.89 11.22 -0.05
N GLN A 120 -16.99 12.44 0.47
CA GLN A 120 -17.82 12.75 1.65
C GLN A 120 -19.30 12.41 1.41
N LYS A 121 -19.81 12.67 0.19
CA LYS A 121 -21.21 12.40 -0.18
C LYS A 121 -21.50 10.90 -0.30
N PHE A 122 -20.63 10.15 -0.98
CA PHE A 122 -20.93 8.77 -1.38
C PHE A 122 -20.22 7.70 -0.53
N ASP A 123 -19.13 8.06 0.15
CA ASP A 123 -18.35 7.16 0.99
C ASP A 123 -17.78 7.89 2.21
N PRO A 124 -18.62 8.39 3.13
CA PRO A 124 -18.18 9.21 4.26
C PRO A 124 -17.21 8.51 5.21
N ASP A 125 -17.17 7.17 5.21
CA ASP A 125 -16.23 6.37 5.99
C ASP A 125 -14.93 6.05 5.22
N ASN A 126 -14.67 6.73 4.11
CA ASN A 126 -13.49 6.51 3.31
C ASN A 126 -12.22 6.80 4.10
N PHE A 127 -11.21 5.94 3.95
CA PHE A 127 -9.94 6.06 4.67
C PHE A 127 -9.21 7.39 4.39
N ILE A 128 -9.41 8.00 3.23
CA ILE A 128 -8.80 9.30 2.87
C ILE A 128 -9.28 10.42 3.80
N ILE A 129 -10.58 10.43 4.15
CA ILE A 129 -11.12 11.42 5.10
C ILE A 129 -10.40 11.28 6.43
N LYS A 130 -10.30 10.05 6.93
CA LYS A 130 -9.59 9.77 8.17
C LYS A 130 -8.12 10.19 8.12
N TRP A 131 -7.43 9.95 7.01
CA TRP A 131 -6.04 10.35 6.84
C TRP A 131 -5.86 11.87 6.89
N MET A 132 -6.78 12.63 6.28
CA MET A 132 -6.75 14.08 6.34
C MET A 132 -6.95 14.61 7.76
N ASP A 133 -7.79 13.94 8.56
CA ASP A 133 -8.07 14.34 9.95
C ASP A 133 -6.87 14.06 10.87
N ILE A 134 -6.07 13.03 10.58
CA ILE A 134 -5.00 12.56 11.45
C ILE A 134 -3.59 12.81 10.92
N ILE A 135 -3.44 13.50 9.78
CA ILE A 135 -2.12 13.70 9.16
C ILE A 135 -1.12 14.37 10.09
N ASP A 136 -1.60 15.23 10.98
CA ASP A 136 -0.79 15.92 11.99
C ASP A 136 -0.66 15.11 13.29
N GLU A 137 -1.37 13.98 13.41
CA GLU A 137 -1.38 13.12 14.59
C GLU A 137 -0.57 11.83 14.34
N GLU A 138 0.69 11.79 14.76
CA GLU A 138 1.55 10.60 14.59
C GLU A 138 0.97 9.32 15.20
N LYS A 139 0.29 9.43 16.34
CA LYS A 139 -0.17 8.29 17.15
C LYS A 139 -1.13 7.33 16.45
N ASP A 140 -1.89 7.77 15.46
CA ASP A 140 -2.84 6.88 14.77
C ASP A 140 -2.18 6.04 13.69
N PHE A 141 -1.08 6.54 13.09
CA PHE A 141 -0.28 5.75 12.14
C PHE A 141 0.60 4.70 12.83
N GLU A 142 0.99 4.91 14.09
CA GLU A 142 1.75 3.95 14.89
C GLU A 142 1.01 2.62 15.15
N LYS A 143 -0.30 2.57 14.94
CA LYS A 143 -1.10 1.35 15.07
C LYS A 143 -0.84 0.33 13.95
N ILE A 144 -0.25 0.78 12.84
CA ILE A 144 0.10 -0.08 11.71
C ILE A 144 1.50 -0.64 11.97
N LYS A 145 1.57 -1.91 12.31
CA LYS A 145 2.81 -2.55 12.71
C LYS A 145 3.45 -3.33 11.57
N PHE A 146 4.73 -3.05 11.37
CA PHE A 146 5.60 -3.85 10.52
C PHE A 146 6.47 -4.77 11.40
N VAL A 147 6.77 -5.94 10.91
CA VAL A 147 7.56 -6.92 11.68
C VAL A 147 9.03 -6.78 11.33
N ASP A 148 9.80 -6.07 12.14
CA ASP A 148 11.21 -5.79 11.89
C ASP A 148 12.06 -7.06 11.67
N SER A 149 11.75 -8.16 12.33
CA SER A 149 12.45 -9.43 12.13
C SER A 149 12.29 -10.01 10.70
N TRP A 150 11.20 -9.65 10.00
CA TRP A 150 10.99 -10.06 8.61
C TRP A 150 11.90 -9.32 7.65
N LEU A 151 12.26 -8.08 7.98
CA LEU A 151 13.18 -7.28 7.16
C LEU A 151 14.62 -7.83 7.12
N LYS A 152 14.93 -8.82 7.96
CA LYS A 152 16.19 -9.57 7.91
C LYS A 152 16.14 -10.78 6.96
N LYS A 153 14.97 -11.08 6.42
CA LYS A 153 14.82 -12.19 5.46
C LYS A 153 15.38 -11.80 4.08
N PRO A 154 15.78 -12.78 3.26
CA PRO A 154 16.13 -12.52 1.87
C PRO A 154 15.03 -11.69 1.20
N MET A 155 15.41 -10.55 0.63
CA MET A 155 14.45 -9.59 0.10
C MET A 155 14.94 -8.99 -1.21
N LEU A 156 14.08 -9.01 -2.23
CA LEU A 156 14.28 -8.29 -3.48
C LEU A 156 13.29 -7.13 -3.55
N ILE A 157 13.77 -5.91 -3.39
CA ILE A 157 12.96 -4.69 -3.45
C ILE A 157 12.95 -4.18 -4.89
N LEU A 158 11.77 -3.90 -5.42
CA LEU A 158 11.62 -3.28 -6.74
C LEU A 158 11.06 -1.87 -6.59
N GLY A 159 11.69 -0.89 -7.23
CA GLY A 159 11.25 0.51 -7.25
C GLY A 159 11.25 1.10 -8.64
N GLY A 160 10.56 2.21 -8.82
CA GLY A 160 10.57 3.01 -10.04
C GLY A 160 11.04 4.43 -9.75
N ILE A 161 11.88 4.99 -10.63
CA ILE A 161 12.40 6.35 -10.43
C ILE A 161 11.29 7.42 -10.47
N TRP A 162 10.19 7.11 -11.16
CA TRP A 162 9.02 7.99 -11.27
C TRP A 162 7.83 7.52 -10.42
N ASP A 163 8.10 6.63 -9.46
CA ASP A 163 7.08 6.10 -8.56
C ASP A 163 6.96 6.97 -7.31
N PRO A 164 5.73 7.31 -6.85
CA PRO A 164 5.56 8.06 -5.61
C PRO A 164 6.13 7.36 -4.38
N HIS A 165 6.21 6.02 -4.41
CA HIS A 165 6.77 5.23 -3.31
C HIS A 165 8.27 4.98 -3.42
N LEU A 166 9.01 5.70 -4.30
CA LEU A 166 10.47 5.52 -4.43
C LEU A 166 11.18 5.72 -3.08
N CYS A 167 10.86 6.80 -2.37
CA CYS A 167 11.44 7.05 -1.04
C CYS A 167 11.17 5.90 -0.08
N GLY A 168 9.95 5.35 -0.11
CA GLY A 168 9.57 4.19 0.69
C GLY A 168 10.39 2.94 0.36
N ALA A 169 10.63 2.65 -0.90
CA ALA A 169 11.46 1.53 -1.33
C ALA A 169 12.93 1.70 -0.88
N LEU A 170 13.47 2.91 -1.00
CA LEU A 170 14.84 3.22 -0.55
C LEU A 170 14.98 3.13 0.98
N ASP A 171 13.98 3.59 1.73
CA ASP A 171 14.00 3.52 3.18
C ASP A 171 13.79 2.10 3.71
N LEU A 172 12.97 1.30 3.02
CA LEU A 172 12.87 -0.14 3.29
C LEU A 172 14.24 -0.83 3.13
N TYR A 173 14.97 -0.53 2.04
CA TYR A 173 16.31 -1.05 1.82
C TYR A 173 17.26 -0.64 2.96
N LYS A 174 17.32 0.66 3.27
CA LYS A 174 18.18 1.19 4.36
C LYS A 174 17.83 0.56 5.71
N LYS A 175 16.53 0.49 6.04
CA LYS A 175 16.09 -0.09 7.31
C LYS A 175 16.50 -1.56 7.43
N SER A 176 16.28 -2.35 6.37
CA SER A 176 16.71 -3.75 6.35
C SER A 176 18.21 -3.89 6.56
N LYS A 177 19.04 -3.13 5.82
CA LYS A 177 20.51 -3.13 6.01
C LYS A 177 20.91 -2.76 7.44
N ASN A 178 20.34 -1.72 7.99
CA ASN A 178 20.68 -1.21 9.33
C ASN A 178 20.42 -2.23 10.45
N ILE A 179 19.43 -3.09 10.28
CA ILE A 179 19.10 -4.13 11.27
C ILE A 179 19.77 -5.47 10.98
N GLY A 180 20.69 -5.53 10.01
CA GLY A 180 21.48 -6.71 9.67
C GLY A 180 20.82 -7.65 8.67
N GLY A 181 19.87 -7.18 7.87
CA GLY A 181 19.37 -7.87 6.68
C GLY A 181 20.31 -7.72 5.49
N ASP A 182 20.05 -8.50 4.44
CA ASP A 182 20.79 -8.43 3.18
C ASP A 182 19.84 -8.31 1.99
N PRO A 183 19.09 -7.17 1.88
CA PRO A 183 18.21 -6.92 0.77
C PRO A 183 18.98 -6.58 -0.51
N GLU A 184 18.40 -6.95 -1.63
CA GLU A 184 18.76 -6.40 -2.94
C GLU A 184 17.69 -5.40 -3.38
N ILE A 185 18.05 -4.39 -4.18
CA ILE A 185 17.13 -3.40 -4.72
C ILE A 185 17.39 -3.17 -6.21
N ILE A 186 16.33 -3.12 -6.99
CA ILE A 186 16.34 -2.75 -8.40
C ILE A 186 15.45 -1.53 -8.56
N ILE A 187 16.02 -0.42 -9.06
CA ILE A 187 15.29 0.78 -9.43
C ILE A 187 15.24 0.87 -10.95
N SER A 188 14.05 0.75 -11.51
CA SER A 188 13.82 0.83 -12.95
C SER A 188 13.40 2.25 -13.37
N ASN A 189 13.51 2.54 -14.67
CA ASN A 189 13.00 3.77 -15.27
C ASN A 189 11.49 3.67 -15.51
N SER A 190 10.72 3.51 -14.43
CA SER A 190 9.28 3.28 -14.50
C SER A 190 8.52 4.12 -13.47
N SER A 191 7.23 4.29 -13.72
CA SER A 191 6.26 4.85 -12.77
C SER A 191 5.41 3.75 -12.17
N HIS A 192 4.54 4.11 -11.22
CA HIS A 192 3.65 3.18 -10.52
C HIS A 192 2.79 2.30 -11.46
N LEU A 193 2.36 2.83 -12.60
CA LEU A 193 1.45 2.13 -13.51
C LEU A 193 2.09 1.64 -14.81
N ASN A 194 3.37 1.95 -15.07
CA ASN A 194 4.02 1.66 -16.36
C ASN A 194 5.22 0.71 -16.27
N TRP A 195 5.48 0.13 -15.13
CA TRP A 195 6.66 -0.68 -14.88
C TRP A 195 6.74 -1.98 -15.71
N TRP A 196 5.61 -2.45 -16.27
CA TRP A 196 5.58 -3.65 -17.14
C TRP A 196 5.72 -3.34 -18.64
N LYS A 197 5.63 -2.06 -19.05
CA LYS A 197 5.64 -1.70 -20.47
C LYS A 197 7.00 -1.33 -21.01
N ASP A 198 7.82 -0.68 -20.20
CA ASP A 198 9.04 -0.03 -20.63
C ASP A 198 10.26 -0.41 -19.78
N SER A 199 10.28 -1.61 -19.24
CA SER A 199 11.50 -2.17 -18.62
C SER A 199 12.58 -2.49 -19.66
N GLN A 200 12.60 -1.73 -20.76
CA GLN A 200 13.68 -1.76 -21.73
C GLN A 200 14.76 -0.80 -21.29
N THR A 201 15.57 -1.27 -20.42
CA THR A 201 17.02 -0.90 -20.39
C THR A 201 17.76 -2.00 -19.70
#